data_f3d093378b7de94a10892a88ed00b8a2
#
_entry.id   f3d093378b7de94a10892a88ed00b8a2
#
_cell.length_a   1.000
_cell.length_b   1.000
_cell.length_c   1.000
_cell.angle_alpha   90.00
_cell.angle_beta   90.00
_cell.angle_gamma   90.00
#
_symmetry.space_group_name_H-M   'P 1'
#
loop_
_entity.id
_entity.type
_entity.pdbx_description
1 polymer ?
#
loop_
_entity_poly.entity_id
_entity_poly.type
_entity_poly.pdbx_seq_one_letter_code
_entity_poly.pdbx_strand_id
1 'polypeptide(L)'
;MSVTMGYKMTHDSGFAPNPFHGVLTLATCKPKIRACRRPGDWVAGFASQELVDSAARRGLIIPRDGLVYLMQVSEVLPLHAYFEDSRFARKRPPRESSDAVALCGDNIYYHDHRGKYEQLENRHHTRAEAFHDTSGVNALVAGRFYYFGRKCFVPDGGWEATTGGPVSRGRTFYCLDGFAEKVLGYFDAKGIAEGMHALPSLMDEGTPVHPKQFCASSAHESGFAPPVLAGRRSRSGSCGG
;
A
#
# COMPACT_ATOMS: atom_id res chain seq x y z
N MET A 1 22.02 4.61 2.23
CA MET A 1 21.46 3.28 2.55
C MET A 1 19.97 3.32 2.27
N SER A 2 19.42 2.25 1.71
CA SER A 2 17.97 2.12 1.50
C SER A 2 17.27 1.94 2.86
N VAL A 3 16.12 2.56 3.02
CA VAL A 3 15.32 2.45 4.25
C VAL A 3 14.12 1.57 3.97
N THR A 4 13.82 0.65 4.87
CA THR A 4 12.58 -0.12 4.81
C THR A 4 11.57 0.44 5.80
N MET A 5 10.41 0.85 5.29
CA MET A 5 9.28 1.23 6.12
C MET A 5 8.21 0.14 6.08
N GLY A 6 7.81 -0.31 7.26
CA GLY A 6 6.77 -1.30 7.43
C GLY A 6 5.46 -0.70 7.94
N TYR A 7 4.35 -1.37 7.68
CA TYR A 7 3.09 -1.05 8.32
C TYR A 7 2.17 -2.27 8.45
N LYS A 8 1.24 -2.20 9.41
CA LYS A 8 0.21 -3.21 9.61
C LYS A 8 -0.95 -2.95 8.64
N MET A 9 -1.25 -3.93 7.81
CA MET A 9 -2.37 -3.92 6.88
C MET A 9 -3.62 -4.44 7.58
N THR A 10 -4.67 -3.63 7.57
CA THR A 10 -6.00 -4.03 8.07
C THR A 10 -6.87 -4.61 6.95
N HIS A 11 -6.55 -4.26 5.71
CA HIS A 11 -7.26 -4.69 4.51
C HIS A 11 -6.26 -5.04 3.41
N ASP A 12 -6.59 -6.06 2.64
CA ASP A 12 -5.84 -6.52 1.48
C ASP A 12 -6.83 -6.91 0.37
N SER A 13 -7.35 -5.89 -0.30
CA SER A 13 -8.35 -6.03 -1.37
C SER A 13 -7.76 -5.94 -2.78
N GLY A 14 -6.44 -5.66 -2.90
CA GLY A 14 -5.79 -5.38 -4.17
C GLY A 14 -5.92 -3.92 -4.64
N PHE A 15 -6.46 -3.04 -3.78
CA PHE A 15 -6.58 -1.61 -4.05
C PHE A 15 -5.38 -0.82 -3.50
N ALA A 16 -4.98 -1.06 -2.25
CA ALA A 16 -3.88 -0.36 -1.60
C ALA A 16 -3.04 -1.32 -0.72
N PRO A 17 -1.96 -1.90 -1.26
CA PRO A 17 -1.36 -1.69 -2.58
C PRO A 17 -2.11 -2.41 -3.71
N ASN A 18 -1.86 -1.93 -4.95
CA ASN A 18 -2.41 -2.56 -6.15
C ASN A 18 -1.31 -3.34 -6.89
N PRO A 19 -1.34 -4.70 -6.89
CA PRO A 19 -0.27 -5.53 -7.46
C PRO A 19 -0.49 -5.88 -8.94
N PHE A 20 -1.56 -5.39 -9.57
CA PHE A 20 -1.98 -5.80 -10.89
C PHE A 20 -1.26 -5.04 -12.00
N HIS A 21 -1.33 -5.57 -13.23
CA HIS A 21 -0.81 -4.96 -14.45
C HIS A 21 0.72 -4.79 -14.48
N GLY A 22 1.46 -5.74 -13.88
CA GLY A 22 2.92 -5.84 -14.01
C GLY A 22 3.76 -4.95 -13.09
N VAL A 23 3.12 -4.04 -12.34
CA VAL A 23 3.79 -3.20 -11.34
C VAL A 23 2.94 -3.13 -10.07
N LEU A 24 3.59 -3.04 -8.92
CA LEU A 24 2.90 -2.77 -7.67
C LEU A 24 2.87 -1.27 -7.42
N THR A 25 1.69 -0.74 -7.09
CA THR A 25 1.51 0.68 -6.81
C THR A 25 0.88 0.91 -5.45
N LEU A 26 1.23 2.02 -4.82
CA LEU A 26 0.59 2.53 -3.61
C LEU A 26 0.23 4.00 -3.86
N ALA A 27 -0.97 4.24 -4.37
CA ALA A 27 -1.46 5.57 -4.75
C ALA A 27 -2.54 6.11 -3.80
N THR A 28 -3.10 5.24 -2.98
CA THR A 28 -4.13 5.57 -1.99
C THR A 28 -3.71 5.11 -0.61
N CYS A 29 -4.43 5.51 0.43
CA CYS A 29 -4.04 5.22 1.82
C CYS A 29 -2.61 5.67 2.17
N LYS A 30 -2.16 5.45 3.38
CA LYS A 30 -0.79 5.66 3.86
C LYS A 30 -0.09 6.95 3.38
N PRO A 31 -0.74 8.14 3.50
CA PRO A 31 -0.19 9.39 2.93
C PRO A 31 1.21 9.70 3.46
N LYS A 32 1.49 9.46 4.73
CA LYS A 32 2.83 9.68 5.32
C LYS A 32 3.91 8.83 4.64
N ILE A 33 3.63 7.56 4.35
CA ILE A 33 4.57 6.68 3.63
C ILE A 33 4.81 7.25 2.23
N ARG A 34 3.74 7.57 1.51
CA ARG A 34 3.82 8.08 0.13
C ARG A 34 4.55 9.41 0.02
N ALA A 35 4.38 10.30 1.00
CA ALA A 35 5.04 11.60 1.04
C ALA A 35 6.56 11.51 1.31
N CYS A 36 7.00 10.47 2.02
CA CYS A 36 8.38 10.39 2.54
C CYS A 36 9.28 9.41 1.80
N ARG A 37 8.75 8.51 0.98
CA ARG A 37 9.59 7.52 0.30
C ARG A 37 10.22 8.08 -0.97
N ARG A 38 11.39 7.51 -1.32
CA ARG A 38 12.20 7.88 -2.48
C ARG A 38 12.53 6.64 -3.30
N PRO A 39 12.87 6.78 -4.57
CA PRO A 39 13.41 5.67 -5.35
C PRO A 39 14.58 4.99 -4.61
N GLY A 40 14.54 3.65 -4.57
CA GLY A 40 15.48 2.82 -3.83
C GLY A 40 15.02 2.41 -2.43
N ASP A 41 14.09 3.14 -1.81
CA ASP A 41 13.50 2.76 -0.52
C ASP A 41 12.61 1.53 -0.65
N TRP A 42 12.44 0.81 0.45
CA TRP A 42 11.53 -0.33 0.52
C TRP A 42 10.29 -0.04 1.34
N VAL A 43 9.18 -0.65 0.96
CA VAL A 43 7.93 -0.65 1.73
C VAL A 43 7.46 -2.08 1.92
N ALA A 44 7.11 -2.43 3.17
CA ALA A 44 6.64 -3.75 3.55
C ALA A 44 5.26 -3.67 4.22
N GLY A 45 4.31 -4.50 3.77
CA GLY A 45 2.99 -4.66 4.40
C GLY A 45 2.91 -5.96 5.16
N PHE A 46 2.47 -5.88 6.41
CA PHE A 46 2.32 -7.05 7.30
C PHE A 46 0.86 -7.22 7.72
N ALA A 47 0.37 -8.45 7.76
CA ALA A 47 -0.99 -8.74 8.21
C ALA A 47 -1.19 -8.29 9.66
N SER A 48 -2.17 -7.41 9.90
CA SER A 48 -2.63 -7.08 11.25
C SER A 48 -3.58 -8.15 11.77
N GLN A 49 -3.93 -8.09 13.06
CA GLN A 49 -4.97 -8.96 13.62
C GLN A 49 -6.32 -8.75 12.90
N GLU A 50 -6.68 -7.51 12.58
CA GLU A 50 -7.92 -7.18 11.86
C GLU A 50 -7.97 -7.82 10.48
N LEU A 51 -6.84 -7.86 9.73
CA LEU A 51 -6.78 -8.57 8.45
C LEU A 51 -6.91 -10.08 8.63
N VAL A 52 -6.26 -10.65 9.66
CA VAL A 52 -6.39 -12.09 10.01
C VAL A 52 -7.85 -12.43 10.28
N ASP A 53 -8.52 -11.65 11.13
CA ASP A 53 -9.92 -11.88 11.48
C ASP A 53 -10.85 -11.74 10.27
N SER A 54 -10.57 -10.79 9.39
CA SER A 54 -11.32 -10.58 8.15
C SER A 54 -11.14 -11.71 7.15
N ALA A 55 -9.92 -12.23 7.02
CA ALA A 55 -9.61 -13.40 6.21
C ALA A 55 -10.28 -14.65 6.76
N ALA A 56 -10.24 -14.85 8.09
CA ALA A 56 -10.89 -16.00 8.77
C ALA A 56 -12.40 -16.04 8.52
N ARG A 57 -13.09 -14.88 8.52
CA ARG A 57 -14.51 -14.81 8.17
C ARG A 57 -14.83 -15.26 6.74
N ARG A 58 -13.82 -15.34 5.88
CA ARG A 58 -13.89 -15.84 4.50
C ARG A 58 -13.32 -17.26 4.31
N GLY A 59 -13.02 -17.93 5.41
CA GLY A 59 -12.44 -19.28 5.40
C GLY A 59 -10.95 -19.33 5.04
N LEU A 60 -10.24 -18.18 5.05
CA LEU A 60 -8.81 -18.11 4.79
C LEU A 60 -8.04 -18.02 6.11
N ILE A 61 -6.99 -18.83 6.22
CA ILE A 61 -6.08 -18.81 7.36
C ILE A 61 -4.80 -18.12 6.93
N ILE A 62 -4.53 -16.94 7.48
CA ILE A 62 -3.29 -16.21 7.27
C ILE A 62 -2.64 -15.90 8.62
N PRO A 63 -1.30 -15.90 8.73
CA PRO A 63 -0.64 -15.62 9.98
C PRO A 63 -0.64 -14.12 10.30
N ARG A 64 -0.83 -13.78 11.57
CA ARG A 64 -0.53 -12.43 12.05
C ARG A 64 0.95 -12.13 11.81
N ASP A 65 1.25 -10.87 11.47
CA ASP A 65 2.59 -10.41 11.10
C ASP A 65 3.17 -11.11 9.85
N GLY A 66 2.34 -11.84 9.09
CA GLY A 66 2.70 -12.39 7.79
C GLY A 66 3.01 -11.27 6.79
N LEU A 67 4.07 -11.45 6.02
CA LEU A 67 4.44 -10.53 4.94
C LEU A 67 3.43 -10.65 3.81
N VAL A 68 2.64 -9.61 3.61
CA VAL A 68 1.67 -9.52 2.50
C VAL A 68 2.37 -9.07 1.24
N TYR A 69 3.29 -8.10 1.35
CA TYR A 69 4.12 -7.65 0.24
C TYR A 69 5.41 -6.99 0.70
N LEU A 70 6.38 -6.98 -0.21
CA LEU A 70 7.61 -6.19 -0.13
C LEU A 70 7.84 -5.54 -1.49
N MET A 71 8.02 -4.22 -1.54
CA MET A 71 8.25 -3.49 -2.78
C MET A 71 9.44 -2.54 -2.67
N GLN A 72 10.25 -2.46 -3.73
CA GLN A 72 11.26 -1.42 -3.87
C GLN A 72 10.69 -0.29 -4.71
N VAL A 73 10.63 0.92 -4.15
CA VAL A 73 10.15 2.10 -4.87
C VAL A 73 11.08 2.37 -6.05
N SER A 74 10.56 2.32 -7.26
CA SER A 74 11.28 2.69 -8.48
C SER A 74 10.99 4.12 -8.91
N GLU A 75 9.73 4.55 -8.74
CA GLU A 75 9.28 5.89 -9.11
C GLU A 75 8.36 6.47 -8.03
N VAL A 76 8.43 7.79 -7.89
CA VAL A 76 7.54 8.59 -7.05
C VAL A 76 6.91 9.64 -7.94
N LEU A 77 5.62 9.53 -8.19
CA LEU A 77 4.88 10.38 -9.10
C LEU A 77 3.84 11.20 -8.34
N PRO A 78 3.69 12.51 -8.58
CA PRO A 78 2.50 13.22 -8.12
C PRO A 78 1.21 12.51 -8.56
N LEU A 79 0.18 12.48 -7.72
CA LEU A 79 -1.05 11.72 -8.02
C LEU A 79 -1.68 12.09 -9.36
N HIS A 80 -1.69 13.39 -9.72
CA HIS A 80 -2.21 13.82 -11.03
C HIS A 80 -1.34 13.32 -12.18
N ALA A 81 -0.01 13.34 -12.04
CA ALA A 81 0.90 12.81 -13.05
C ALA A 81 0.76 11.29 -13.20
N TYR A 82 0.58 10.57 -12.09
CA TYR A 82 0.26 9.15 -12.11
C TYR A 82 -1.06 8.88 -12.85
N PHE A 83 -2.05 9.76 -12.66
CA PHE A 83 -3.32 9.65 -13.37
C PHE A 83 -3.18 9.88 -14.88
N GLU A 84 -2.42 10.88 -15.30
CA GLU A 84 -2.24 11.25 -16.70
C GLU A 84 -1.37 10.26 -17.48
N ASP A 85 -0.46 9.55 -16.79
CA ASP A 85 0.47 8.61 -17.41
C ASP A 85 -0.25 7.39 -18.01
N SER A 86 -0.10 7.21 -19.32
CA SER A 86 -0.72 6.12 -20.06
C SER A 86 -0.28 4.72 -19.61
N ARG A 87 0.90 4.58 -19.02
CA ARG A 87 1.40 3.32 -18.46
C ARG A 87 0.45 2.76 -17.38
N PHE A 88 -0.24 3.63 -16.66
CA PHE A 88 -1.13 3.30 -15.57
C PHE A 88 -2.62 3.44 -15.91
N ALA A 89 -2.96 3.58 -17.20
CA ALA A 89 -4.36 3.71 -17.61
C ALA A 89 -5.22 2.51 -17.17
N ARG A 90 -4.65 1.29 -17.19
CA ARG A 90 -5.35 0.07 -16.73
C ARG A 90 -5.59 0.02 -15.22
N LYS A 91 -4.95 0.89 -14.45
CA LYS A 91 -5.16 1.04 -13.00
C LYS A 91 -6.24 2.07 -12.66
N ARG A 92 -6.91 2.67 -13.64
CA ARG A 92 -8.11 3.49 -13.45
C ARG A 92 -9.31 2.56 -13.37
N PRO A 93 -10.05 2.54 -12.25
CA PRO A 93 -11.20 1.66 -12.14
C PRO A 93 -12.30 2.14 -13.08
N PRO A 94 -12.94 1.23 -13.84
CA PRO A 94 -14.17 1.55 -14.56
C PRO A 94 -15.30 1.78 -13.56
N ARG A 95 -16.30 2.55 -13.95
CA ARG A 95 -17.50 2.79 -13.12
C ARG A 95 -18.23 1.49 -12.81
N GLU A 96 -18.33 0.61 -13.80
CA GLU A 96 -18.96 -0.70 -13.72
C GLU A 96 -18.10 -1.73 -14.43
N SER A 97 -17.96 -2.90 -13.83
CA SER A 97 -17.28 -4.05 -14.41
C SER A 97 -17.63 -5.32 -13.65
N SER A 98 -17.63 -6.46 -14.34
CA SER A 98 -17.59 -7.78 -13.72
C SER A 98 -16.16 -8.23 -13.38
N ASP A 99 -15.15 -7.54 -13.87
CA ASP A 99 -13.74 -7.83 -13.59
C ASP A 99 -13.32 -7.23 -12.24
N ALA A 100 -13.15 -8.09 -11.25
CA ALA A 100 -12.73 -7.69 -9.91
C ALA A 100 -11.35 -7.02 -9.89
N VAL A 101 -10.44 -7.38 -10.80
CA VAL A 101 -9.12 -6.76 -10.93
C VAL A 101 -9.24 -5.33 -11.42
N ALA A 102 -10.07 -5.09 -12.46
CA ALA A 102 -10.31 -3.75 -12.97
C ALA A 102 -10.93 -2.83 -11.90
N LEU A 103 -11.80 -3.37 -11.07
CA LEU A 103 -12.47 -2.63 -9.98
C LEU A 103 -11.55 -2.29 -8.79
N CYS A 104 -10.37 -2.94 -8.69
CA CYS A 104 -9.34 -2.62 -7.70
C CYS A 104 -8.39 -1.50 -8.13
N GLY A 105 -8.63 -0.85 -9.26
CA GLY A 105 -7.76 0.23 -9.73
C GLY A 105 -7.56 1.33 -8.69
N ASP A 106 -6.30 1.68 -8.40
CA ASP A 106 -5.89 2.68 -7.40
C ASP A 106 -5.60 4.06 -7.99
N ASN A 107 -5.67 4.18 -9.33
CA ASN A 107 -5.41 5.41 -10.06
C ASN A 107 -6.69 6.24 -10.18
N ILE A 108 -7.09 6.87 -9.06
CA ILE A 108 -8.40 7.52 -8.90
C ILE A 108 -8.35 9.04 -8.71
N TYR A 109 -7.15 9.65 -8.48
CA TYR A 109 -7.03 11.07 -8.20
C TYR A 109 -6.45 11.85 -9.38
N TYR A 110 -7.20 12.83 -9.88
CA TYR A 110 -6.81 13.71 -10.99
C TYR A 110 -7.05 15.18 -10.63
N HIS A 111 -6.47 16.09 -11.41
CA HIS A 111 -6.76 17.51 -11.28
C HIS A 111 -7.93 17.93 -12.18
N ASP A 112 -8.84 18.71 -11.64
CA ASP A 112 -9.80 19.47 -12.44
C ASP A 112 -9.10 20.64 -13.18
N HIS A 113 -9.88 21.38 -13.97
CA HIS A 113 -9.40 22.55 -14.72
C HIS A 113 -8.85 23.70 -13.84
N ARG A 114 -9.05 23.64 -12.53
CA ARG A 114 -8.54 24.61 -11.53
C ARG A 114 -7.34 24.06 -10.76
N GLY A 115 -6.87 22.87 -11.07
CA GLY A 115 -5.79 22.21 -10.36
C GLY A 115 -6.19 21.61 -9.01
N LYS A 116 -7.48 21.49 -8.74
CA LYS A 116 -7.99 20.83 -7.53
C LYS A 116 -8.09 19.32 -7.75
N TYR A 117 -7.74 18.52 -6.74
CA TYR A 117 -7.94 17.09 -6.80
C TYR A 117 -9.42 16.73 -6.81
N GLU A 118 -9.77 15.92 -7.80
CA GLU A 118 -11.05 15.20 -7.91
C GLU A 118 -10.79 13.70 -7.87
N GLN A 119 -11.84 12.92 -7.58
CA GLN A 119 -11.76 11.48 -7.39
C GLN A 119 -12.70 10.77 -8.34
N LEU A 120 -12.19 9.75 -9.06
CA LEU A 120 -13.04 8.81 -9.77
C LEU A 120 -13.90 8.00 -8.79
N GLU A 121 -15.12 7.71 -9.18
CA GLU A 121 -15.96 6.74 -8.47
C GLU A 121 -15.26 5.38 -8.44
N ASN A 122 -15.20 4.78 -7.25
CA ASN A 122 -14.56 3.50 -7.03
C ASN A 122 -15.25 2.77 -5.86
N ARG A 123 -14.96 1.48 -5.71
CA ARG A 123 -15.59 0.64 -4.67
C ARG A 123 -14.95 0.76 -3.29
N HIS A 124 -13.75 1.32 -3.20
CA HIS A 124 -12.91 1.23 -2.02
C HIS A 124 -12.93 2.50 -1.18
N HIS A 125 -12.92 3.66 -1.85
CA HIS A 125 -12.88 4.97 -1.20
C HIS A 125 -14.06 5.83 -1.61
N THR A 126 -14.68 6.44 -0.63
CA THR A 126 -15.68 7.50 -0.84
C THR A 126 -14.97 8.86 -0.99
N ARG A 127 -15.70 9.91 -1.32
CA ARG A 127 -15.13 11.27 -1.37
C ARG A 127 -14.63 11.77 -0.01
N ALA A 128 -15.06 11.13 1.09
CA ALA A 128 -14.60 11.51 2.43
C ALA A 128 -13.12 11.19 2.66
N GLU A 129 -12.59 10.14 2.01
CA GLU A 129 -11.18 9.76 2.10
C GLU A 129 -10.25 10.61 1.22
N ALA A 130 -10.82 11.37 0.25
CA ALA A 130 -10.03 12.11 -0.74
C ALA A 130 -9.05 13.11 -0.10
N PHE A 131 -9.47 13.84 0.93
CA PHE A 131 -8.59 14.78 1.63
C PHE A 131 -7.41 14.07 2.30
N HIS A 132 -7.67 12.97 2.98
CA HIS A 132 -6.63 12.16 3.62
C HIS A 132 -5.66 11.61 2.58
N ASP A 133 -6.16 11.00 1.53
CA ASP A 133 -5.32 10.38 0.51
C ASP A 133 -4.48 11.40 -0.27
N THR A 134 -5.09 12.50 -0.69
CA THR A 134 -4.36 13.53 -1.46
C THR A 134 -3.34 14.30 -0.62
N SER A 135 -3.42 14.24 0.72
CA SER A 135 -2.37 14.79 1.59
C SER A 135 -1.01 14.08 1.43
N GLY A 136 -0.99 12.84 0.93
CA GLY A 136 0.24 12.11 0.61
C GLY A 136 0.88 12.53 -0.73
N VAL A 137 0.20 13.35 -1.52
CA VAL A 137 0.57 13.98 -2.80
C VAL A 137 1.11 13.05 -3.88
N ASN A 138 1.71 11.92 -3.53
CA ASN A 138 2.41 11.02 -4.44
C ASN A 138 1.77 9.64 -4.53
N ALA A 139 1.95 8.99 -5.68
CA ALA A 139 1.87 7.54 -5.85
C ALA A 139 3.29 6.95 -5.84
N LEU A 140 3.47 5.81 -5.18
CA LEU A 140 4.69 5.03 -5.24
C LEU A 140 4.51 3.91 -6.26
N VAL A 141 5.49 3.74 -7.15
CA VAL A 141 5.50 2.70 -8.18
C VAL A 141 6.69 1.78 -7.94
N ALA A 142 6.49 0.48 -8.07
CA ALA A 142 7.52 -0.53 -7.93
C ALA A 142 7.44 -1.54 -9.09
N GLY A 143 8.49 -1.57 -9.91
CA GLY A 143 8.72 -2.65 -10.87
C GLY A 143 9.25 -3.91 -10.18
N ARG A 144 10.05 -3.74 -9.13
CA ARG A 144 10.59 -4.82 -8.31
C ARG A 144 9.74 -5.00 -7.05
N PHE A 145 9.02 -6.11 -6.95
CA PHE A 145 8.16 -6.38 -5.81
C PHE A 145 7.89 -7.88 -5.63
N TYR A 146 7.43 -8.22 -4.42
CA TYR A 146 6.93 -9.53 -4.02
C TYR A 146 5.58 -9.33 -3.36
N TYR A 147 4.52 -9.89 -3.92
CA TYR A 147 3.18 -9.76 -3.37
C TYR A 147 2.59 -11.14 -3.10
N PHE A 148 2.36 -11.44 -1.84
CA PHE A 148 1.90 -12.76 -1.39
C PHE A 148 0.39 -12.81 -1.15
N GLY A 149 -0.25 -11.69 -0.83
CA GLY A 149 -1.69 -11.63 -0.63
C GLY A 149 -2.19 -12.68 0.36
N ARG A 150 -3.12 -13.54 -0.10
CA ARG A 150 -3.69 -14.64 0.71
C ARG A 150 -2.70 -15.75 1.07
N LYS A 151 -1.52 -15.75 0.51
CA LYS A 151 -0.39 -16.62 0.86
C LYS A 151 0.67 -15.89 1.70
N CYS A 152 0.30 -14.78 2.34
CA CYS A 152 1.22 -14.08 3.23
C CYS A 152 1.73 -15.05 4.31
N PHE A 153 2.97 -14.88 4.72
CA PHE A 153 3.64 -15.83 5.59
C PHE A 153 4.58 -15.16 6.57
N VAL A 154 4.89 -15.85 7.65
CA VAL A 154 6.02 -15.58 8.52
C VAL A 154 7.14 -16.53 8.08
N PRO A 155 8.40 -16.05 7.93
CA PRO A 155 9.51 -16.92 7.56
C PRO A 155 9.70 -18.10 8.51
N ASP A 156 10.27 -19.20 8.01
CA ASP A 156 10.65 -20.32 8.85
C ASP A 156 11.58 -19.86 9.97
N GLY A 157 11.31 -20.29 11.21
CA GLY A 157 12.02 -19.79 12.40
C GLY A 157 11.60 -18.39 12.88
N GLY A 158 10.67 -17.74 12.18
CA GLY A 158 10.14 -16.43 12.54
C GLY A 158 10.97 -15.25 12.05
N TRP A 159 10.45 -14.05 12.28
CA TRP A 159 11.11 -12.79 11.88
C TRP A 159 12.43 -12.56 12.59
N GLU A 160 12.52 -12.94 13.87
CA GLU A 160 13.74 -12.74 14.66
C GLU A 160 14.91 -13.53 14.08
N ALA A 161 14.69 -14.77 13.67
CA ALA A 161 15.72 -15.59 13.02
C ALA A 161 16.12 -15.03 11.64
N THR A 162 15.18 -14.46 10.89
CA THR A 162 15.42 -13.98 9.53
C THR A 162 16.01 -12.57 9.51
N THR A 163 15.51 -11.67 10.35
CA THR A 163 15.86 -10.23 10.27
C THR A 163 16.60 -9.70 11.50
N GLY A 164 16.74 -10.50 12.55
CA GLY A 164 17.39 -10.12 13.81
C GLY A 164 16.46 -9.45 14.81
N GLY A 165 15.15 -9.44 14.55
CA GLY A 165 14.17 -8.93 15.51
C GLY A 165 12.72 -9.08 15.03
N PRO A 166 11.76 -8.89 15.94
CA PRO A 166 10.34 -9.04 15.65
C PRO A 166 9.82 -7.90 14.77
N VAL A 167 8.73 -8.14 14.07
CA VAL A 167 7.96 -7.08 13.41
C VAL A 167 7.37 -6.15 14.47
N SER A 168 7.57 -4.84 14.32
CA SER A 168 7.06 -3.84 15.24
C SER A 168 5.53 -3.95 15.44
N ARG A 169 5.07 -3.63 16.64
CA ARG A 169 3.65 -3.55 17.00
C ARG A 169 2.99 -2.26 16.51
N GLY A 170 3.77 -1.27 16.09
CA GLY A 170 3.28 0.01 15.60
C GLY A 170 2.46 -0.14 14.31
N ARG A 171 1.56 0.79 14.06
CA ARG A 171 0.77 0.82 12.81
C ARG A 171 1.65 1.10 11.59
N THR A 172 2.60 2.00 11.72
CA THR A 172 3.62 2.35 10.73
C THR A 172 4.95 2.48 11.48
N PHE A 173 6.03 1.93 10.95
CA PHE A 173 7.31 1.86 11.64
C PHE A 173 8.46 1.74 10.65
N TYR A 174 9.66 2.08 11.09
CA TYR A 174 10.89 1.71 10.38
C TYR A 174 11.23 0.26 10.74
N CYS A 175 11.53 -0.53 9.72
CA CYS A 175 12.08 -1.87 9.93
C CYS A 175 13.54 -1.77 10.40
N LEU A 176 14.05 -2.86 10.92
CA LEU A 176 15.46 -2.95 11.32
C LEU A 176 16.38 -2.69 10.11
N ASP A 177 17.58 -2.17 10.37
CA ASP A 177 18.59 -1.94 9.33
C ASP A 177 18.89 -3.22 8.56
N GLY A 178 18.96 -3.10 7.25
CA GLY A 178 19.17 -4.26 6.37
C GLY A 178 17.98 -5.22 6.30
N PHE A 179 16.76 -4.81 6.73
CA PHE A 179 15.59 -5.68 6.71
C PHE A 179 15.32 -6.24 5.32
N ALA A 180 15.25 -5.36 4.31
CA ALA A 180 14.93 -5.80 2.95
C ALA A 180 16.00 -6.77 2.42
N GLU A 181 17.27 -6.48 2.62
CA GLU A 181 18.39 -7.31 2.20
C GLU A 181 18.32 -8.72 2.84
N LYS A 182 18.02 -8.79 4.12
CA LYS A 182 17.88 -10.06 4.85
C LYS A 182 16.66 -10.86 4.34
N VAL A 183 15.52 -10.19 4.08
CA VAL A 183 14.34 -10.82 3.51
C VAL A 183 14.61 -11.31 2.09
N LEU A 184 15.32 -10.54 1.27
CA LEU A 184 15.72 -10.95 -0.06
C LEU A 184 16.66 -12.17 -0.03
N GLY A 185 17.60 -12.21 0.91
CA GLY A 185 18.44 -13.41 1.11
C GLY A 185 17.62 -14.65 1.49
N TYR A 186 16.57 -14.48 2.30
CA TYR A 186 15.61 -15.57 2.58
C TYR A 186 14.87 -15.99 1.31
N PHE A 187 14.42 -15.03 0.48
CA PHE A 187 13.74 -15.34 -0.78
C PHE A 187 14.63 -16.11 -1.75
N ASP A 188 15.87 -15.68 -1.91
CA ASP A 188 16.86 -16.35 -2.76
C ASP A 188 17.08 -17.80 -2.28
N ALA A 189 17.27 -18.01 -0.99
CA ALA A 189 17.45 -19.33 -0.40
C ALA A 189 16.24 -20.26 -0.57
N LYS A 190 15.04 -19.69 -0.71
CA LYS A 190 13.78 -20.44 -0.91
C LYS A 190 13.33 -20.49 -2.38
N GLY A 191 14.04 -19.88 -3.30
CA GLY A 191 13.67 -19.80 -4.71
C GLY A 191 12.39 -18.97 -4.95
N ILE A 192 12.10 -17.96 -4.09
CA ILE A 192 10.95 -17.08 -4.23
C ILE A 192 11.29 -15.98 -5.23
N ALA A 193 10.65 -16.01 -6.40
CA ALA A 193 10.83 -15.03 -7.46
C ALA A 193 10.08 -13.71 -7.19
N GLU A 194 10.46 -12.66 -7.91
CA GLU A 194 9.73 -11.39 -7.93
C GLU A 194 8.33 -11.55 -8.55
N GLY A 195 7.40 -10.68 -8.16
CA GLY A 195 6.06 -10.61 -8.74
C GLY A 195 4.94 -11.00 -7.78
N MET A 196 3.81 -11.37 -8.36
CA MET A 196 2.58 -11.70 -7.63
C MET A 196 2.47 -13.21 -7.44
N HIS A 197 2.41 -13.66 -6.19
CA HIS A 197 2.33 -15.09 -5.80
C HIS A 197 0.91 -15.57 -5.52
N ALA A 198 0.00 -14.67 -5.13
CA ALA A 198 -1.39 -15.00 -4.89
C ALA A 198 -2.27 -13.75 -5.02
N LEU A 199 -3.58 -13.98 -5.14
CA LEU A 199 -4.58 -12.91 -5.09
C LEU A 199 -4.65 -12.25 -3.70
N PRO A 200 -5.15 -11.02 -3.61
CA PRO A 200 -5.42 -10.36 -2.34
C PRO A 200 -6.31 -11.19 -1.41
N SER A 201 -6.07 -11.10 -0.10
CA SER A 201 -6.76 -11.92 0.90
C SER A 201 -8.27 -11.65 0.97
N LEU A 202 -8.69 -10.43 0.65
CA LEU A 202 -10.08 -10.00 0.72
C LEU A 202 -10.72 -9.84 -0.68
N MET A 203 -10.04 -10.26 -1.73
CA MET A 203 -10.57 -10.25 -3.07
C MET A 203 -11.37 -11.52 -3.32
N ASP A 204 -12.66 -11.36 -3.62
CA ASP A 204 -13.52 -12.44 -4.09
C ASP A 204 -13.65 -12.38 -5.60
N GLU A 205 -13.48 -13.52 -6.25
CA GLU A 205 -13.79 -13.67 -7.66
C GLU A 205 -15.31 -13.61 -7.81
N GLY A 206 -15.84 -12.43 -8.16
CA GLY A 206 -17.25 -12.25 -8.52
C GLY A 206 -18.20 -11.67 -7.47
N THR A 207 -17.76 -11.34 -6.26
CA THR A 207 -18.65 -10.74 -5.26
C THR A 207 -18.48 -9.22 -5.20
N PRO A 208 -19.55 -8.39 -5.30
CA PRO A 208 -19.46 -6.94 -5.09
C PRO A 208 -19.05 -6.65 -3.65
N VAL A 209 -17.90 -6.04 -3.47
CA VAL A 209 -17.43 -5.64 -2.14
C VAL A 209 -18.06 -4.30 -1.77
N HIS A 210 -18.79 -4.24 -0.65
CA HIS A 210 -19.48 -3.02 -0.23
C HIS A 210 -18.50 -1.97 0.31
N PRO A 211 -18.49 -0.71 -0.18
CA PRO A 211 -17.48 0.30 0.17
C PRO A 211 -17.33 0.60 1.65
N LYS A 212 -18.41 0.50 2.43
CA LYS A 212 -18.44 0.86 3.86
C LYS A 212 -17.60 -0.04 4.77
N GLN A 213 -17.07 -1.16 4.28
CA GLN A 213 -16.36 -2.13 5.13
C GLN A 213 -14.83 -1.94 5.16
N PHE A 214 -14.27 -1.06 4.33
CA PHE A 214 -12.83 -1.10 4.05
C PHE A 214 -12.00 0.03 4.65
N CYS A 215 -12.56 1.15 5.07
CA CYS A 215 -11.80 2.30 5.55
C CYS A 215 -12.20 2.86 6.91
N ALA A 216 -13.04 2.18 7.69
CA ALA A 216 -13.51 2.68 8.99
C ALA A 216 -12.40 2.90 10.05
N SER A 217 -11.21 2.34 9.84
CA SER A 217 -10.09 2.45 10.80
C SER A 217 -9.15 3.63 10.55
N SER A 218 -9.27 4.36 9.44
CA SER A 218 -8.42 5.53 9.18
C SER A 218 -8.93 6.83 9.83
N ALA A 219 -10.16 6.85 10.33
CA ALA A 219 -10.78 8.05 10.93
C ALA A 219 -10.17 8.47 12.28
N HIS A 220 -9.32 7.67 12.90
CA HIS A 220 -8.71 7.98 14.21
C HIS A 220 -7.29 8.56 14.16
N GLU A 221 -6.76 8.90 12.99
CA GLU A 221 -5.52 9.71 12.92
C GLU A 221 -5.80 11.23 12.86
N SER A 222 -7.00 11.67 13.29
CA SER A 222 -7.38 13.07 13.37
C SER A 222 -6.70 13.77 14.55
N GLY A 223 -5.54 14.32 14.31
CA GLY A 223 -4.78 15.18 15.22
C GLY A 223 -3.91 16.18 14.48
N PHE A 224 -4.25 16.52 13.23
CA PHE A 224 -3.48 17.51 12.48
C PHE A 224 -4.42 18.59 11.93
N ALA A 225 -4.34 19.81 12.53
CA ALA A 225 -4.89 21.01 11.95
C ALA A 225 -4.18 21.31 10.62
N PRO A 226 -4.90 21.80 9.57
CA PRO A 226 -4.28 22.10 8.30
C PRO A 226 -3.24 23.21 8.48
N PRO A 227 -2.07 23.10 7.83
CA PRO A 227 -1.13 24.22 7.82
C PRO A 227 -1.76 25.39 7.05
N VAL A 228 -1.86 26.54 7.71
CA VAL A 228 -2.13 27.82 7.08
C VAL A 228 -1.04 28.07 6.04
N LEU A 229 -1.42 28.31 4.79
CA LEU A 229 -0.52 28.72 3.71
C LEU A 229 0.14 30.06 4.06
N ALA A 230 1.31 30.00 4.66
CA ALA A 230 2.22 31.13 4.80
C ALA A 230 3.52 30.82 4.05
N GLY A 231 3.86 31.77 3.18
CA GLY A 231 5.02 31.95 2.33
C GLY A 231 6.24 31.04 2.44
N ARG A 232 6.72 30.68 1.25
CA ARG A 232 8.02 30.12 0.90
C ARG A 232 9.12 30.28 1.97
N ARG A 233 9.51 29.18 2.61
CA ARG A 233 10.88 28.94 3.04
C ARG A 233 11.18 27.45 2.94
N SER A 234 12.21 27.14 2.18
CA SER A 234 12.81 25.82 2.07
C SER A 234 13.23 25.32 3.45
N ARG A 235 12.57 24.28 3.95
CA ARG A 235 13.07 23.50 5.06
C ARG A 235 13.01 22.03 4.68
N SER A 236 14.16 21.39 4.73
CA SER A 236 14.31 19.95 4.70
C SER A 236 13.50 19.35 5.86
N GLY A 237 12.33 18.78 5.53
CA GLY A 237 11.52 18.07 6.51
C GLY A 237 12.15 16.73 6.84
N SER A 238 12.58 16.57 8.08
CA SER A 238 12.97 15.27 8.60
C SER A 238 11.73 14.40 8.75
N CYS A 239 11.74 13.22 8.15
CA CYS A 239 10.77 12.16 8.44
C CYS A 239 11.06 11.59 9.83
N GLY A 240 10.73 12.31 10.88
CA GLY A 240 10.78 11.84 12.26
C GLY A 240 9.49 11.14 12.66
N GLY A 241 9.67 10.04 13.37
CA GLY A 241 8.82 8.98 13.83
C GLY A 241 7.35 9.23 14.19
#